data_3ee658b7bca3957bf12a95532cfdb277
#
_entry.id   3ee658b7bca3957bf12a95532cfdb277
#
_cell.length_a   1.000
_cell.length_b   1.000
_cell.length_c   1.000
_cell.angle_alpha   90.00
_cell.angle_beta   90.00
_cell.angle_gamma   90.00
#
_symmetry.space_group_name_H-M   'P 1'
#
loop_
_entity.id
_entity.type
_entity.pdbx_description
1 polymer ?
#
loop_
_entity_poly.entity_id
_entity_poly.type
_entity_poly.pdbx_seq_one_letter_code
_entity_poly.pdbx_strand_id
1 'polypeptide(L)'
;GRGIIHIRSNTSIEEDKSGKQSLIINEIPYMVNKAKMLEKIAELVKEKKIEGITEIRDESDKDGLRVVIEIRKGDSADVLENNLFAQTQLEQSFGINFTVLSEGQPKEVNLKEMLQAFVKHRKDIITKRTKYDLKRAKDRGHVVEGLMVAIANIDEIIAIIKKSKDPKIAAVALTKKIWKSGPVEALLKKVGSDACKPKGLSKDLGLKGKKYKLSQDQAKAILELRLGRLTGLEQENLSKEFSEIVEKIIGLQKILDDKETL
;
A
#
# COMPACT_ATOMS: atom_id res chain seq x y z
N GLY A 1 21.23 -16.61 -1.17
CA GLY A 1 21.21 -15.59 -0.13
C GLY A 1 22.59 -15.18 0.37
N ARG A 2 23.66 -15.95 0.06
CA ARG A 2 25.06 -15.63 0.40
C ARG A 2 25.89 -15.52 -0.87
N GLY A 3 26.89 -14.66 -0.80
CA GLY A 3 27.85 -14.45 -1.89
C GLY A 3 28.78 -13.29 -1.57
N ILE A 4 29.79 -13.11 -2.38
CA ILE A 4 30.70 -11.98 -2.29
C ILE A 4 30.62 -11.23 -3.62
N ILE A 5 30.43 -9.92 -3.53
CA ILE A 5 30.54 -9.01 -4.67
C ILE A 5 31.67 -8.03 -4.43
N HIS A 6 32.26 -7.51 -5.49
CA HIS A 6 33.23 -6.43 -5.44
C HIS A 6 32.53 -5.15 -5.86
N ILE A 7 32.63 -4.12 -5.04
CA ILE A 7 32.07 -2.79 -5.28
C ILE A 7 33.23 -1.86 -5.54
N ARG A 8 33.21 -1.17 -6.68
CA ARG A 8 34.21 -0.18 -7.07
C ARG A 8 33.64 1.22 -7.00
N SER A 9 34.52 2.18 -6.72
CA SER A 9 34.23 3.60 -6.87
C SER A 9 33.90 3.94 -8.34
N ASN A 10 33.06 4.94 -8.51
CA ASN A 10 32.85 5.53 -9.84
C ASN A 10 33.91 6.60 -10.06
N THR A 11 34.76 6.39 -11.06
CA THR A 11 35.90 7.24 -11.39
C THR A 11 35.80 7.76 -12.81
N SER A 12 36.36 8.93 -13.05
CA SER A 12 36.49 9.51 -14.38
C SER A 12 37.87 10.19 -14.53
N ILE A 13 38.39 10.21 -15.74
CA ILE A 13 39.66 10.88 -16.04
C ILE A 13 39.36 12.21 -16.73
N GLU A 14 39.86 13.30 -16.17
CA GLU A 14 39.77 14.63 -16.76
C GLU A 14 41.18 15.05 -17.23
N GLU A 15 41.25 15.65 -18.39
CA GLU A 15 42.49 16.20 -18.95
C GLU A 15 42.39 17.72 -19.08
N ASP A 16 43.33 18.43 -18.50
CA ASP A 16 43.43 19.86 -18.60
C ASP A 16 44.01 20.30 -19.95
N LYS A 17 43.82 21.55 -20.35
CA LYS A 17 44.37 22.18 -21.57
C LYS A 17 45.87 22.05 -21.71
N SER A 18 46.60 21.81 -20.64
CA SER A 18 48.03 21.58 -20.59
C SER A 18 48.42 20.12 -20.83
N GLY A 19 47.46 19.20 -21.04
CA GLY A 19 47.70 17.76 -21.17
C GLY A 19 48.00 17.07 -19.83
N LYS A 20 47.70 17.70 -18.70
CA LYS A 20 47.80 17.09 -17.37
C LYS A 20 46.50 16.33 -17.05
N GLN A 21 46.66 15.07 -16.70
CA GLN A 21 45.51 14.20 -16.34
C GLN A 21 45.24 14.25 -14.85
N SER A 22 44.00 14.15 -14.50
CA SER A 22 43.50 14.03 -13.13
C SER A 22 42.47 12.91 -13.05
N LEU A 23 42.58 12.06 -12.03
CA LEU A 23 41.58 11.05 -11.71
C LEU A 23 40.59 11.66 -10.76
N ILE A 24 39.34 11.66 -11.16
CA ILE A 24 38.21 12.17 -10.36
C ILE A 24 37.44 10.99 -9.79
N ILE A 25 37.19 10.99 -8.47
CA ILE A 25 36.34 10.02 -7.82
C ILE A 25 35.00 10.69 -7.55
N ASN A 26 33.94 10.20 -8.22
CA ASN A 26 32.58 10.74 -8.13
C ASN A 26 31.73 10.00 -7.09
N GLU A 27 32.01 8.71 -6.87
CA GLU A 27 31.31 7.88 -5.89
C GLU A 27 32.30 6.92 -5.22
N ILE A 28 32.08 6.62 -3.94
CA ILE A 28 32.85 5.65 -3.17
C ILE A 28 31.99 4.44 -2.80
N PRO A 29 32.56 3.25 -2.54
CA PRO A 29 31.81 2.07 -2.16
C PRO A 29 31.02 2.28 -0.88
N TYR A 30 29.89 1.56 -0.76
CA TYR A 30 29.05 1.59 0.43
C TYR A 30 29.85 1.27 1.70
N MET A 31 29.58 2.02 2.77
CA MET A 31 30.27 1.97 4.09
C MET A 31 31.76 2.40 4.09
N VAL A 32 32.32 2.89 3.01
CA VAL A 32 33.66 3.47 3.01
C VAL A 32 33.64 4.88 3.58
N ASN A 33 34.52 5.16 4.51
CA ASN A 33 34.72 6.51 5.05
C ASN A 33 35.68 7.27 4.15
N LYS A 34 35.19 8.37 3.51
CA LYS A 34 35.97 9.21 2.59
C LYS A 34 37.29 9.70 3.19
N ALA A 35 37.26 10.26 4.39
CA ALA A 35 38.45 10.84 5.02
C ALA A 35 39.53 9.76 5.27
N LYS A 36 39.15 8.61 5.83
CA LYS A 36 40.09 7.49 6.06
C LYS A 36 40.63 6.92 4.76
N MET A 37 39.82 6.88 3.72
CA MET A 37 40.26 6.44 2.38
C MET A 37 41.34 7.39 1.81
N LEU A 38 41.11 8.71 1.90
CA LEU A 38 42.06 9.72 1.45
C LEU A 38 43.36 9.69 2.27
N GLU A 39 43.27 9.57 3.59
CA GLU A 39 44.43 9.39 4.48
C GLU A 39 45.24 8.16 4.07
N LYS A 40 44.56 7.03 3.76
CA LYS A 40 45.24 5.81 3.32
C LYS A 40 45.95 5.96 1.97
N ILE A 41 45.32 6.67 1.02
CA ILE A 41 45.94 6.97 -0.26
C ILE A 41 47.22 7.83 -0.05
N ALA A 42 47.12 8.89 0.77
CA ALA A 42 48.23 9.75 1.08
C ALA A 42 49.37 8.99 1.78
N GLU A 43 49.07 8.05 2.68
CA GLU A 43 50.03 7.18 3.33
C GLU A 43 50.79 6.31 2.30
N LEU A 44 50.06 5.66 1.38
CA LEU A 44 50.61 4.81 0.36
C LEU A 44 51.52 5.59 -0.60
N VAL A 45 51.18 6.85 -0.89
CA VAL A 45 52.04 7.75 -1.70
C VAL A 45 53.30 8.10 -0.92
N LYS A 46 53.21 8.41 0.37
CA LYS A 46 54.36 8.72 1.25
C LYS A 46 55.30 7.51 1.39
N GLU A 47 54.73 6.32 1.46
CA GLU A 47 55.49 5.07 1.52
C GLU A 47 56.06 4.61 0.16
N LYS A 48 55.80 5.38 -0.90
CA LYS A 48 56.19 5.06 -2.28
C LYS A 48 55.65 3.74 -2.83
N LYS A 49 54.52 3.27 -2.29
CA LYS A 49 53.79 2.09 -2.78
C LYS A 49 52.93 2.41 -4.00
N ILE A 50 52.44 3.66 -4.05
CA ILE A 50 51.76 4.20 -5.22
C ILE A 50 52.55 5.44 -5.67
N GLU A 51 53.03 5.42 -6.89
CA GLU A 51 53.72 6.52 -7.52
C GLU A 51 52.83 7.21 -8.56
N GLY A 52 53.20 8.40 -8.99
CA GLY A 52 52.49 9.13 -10.05
C GLY A 52 51.43 10.11 -9.54
N ILE A 53 51.17 10.20 -8.25
CA ILE A 53 50.27 11.20 -7.65
C ILE A 53 51.07 12.45 -7.27
N THR A 54 50.59 13.62 -7.72
CA THR A 54 51.18 14.93 -7.38
C THR A 54 50.45 15.59 -6.25
N GLU A 55 49.10 15.54 -6.25
CA GLU A 55 48.26 16.19 -5.27
C GLU A 55 46.94 15.43 -5.14
N ILE A 56 46.34 15.50 -3.92
CA ILE A 56 45.02 14.95 -3.62
C ILE A 56 44.21 16.08 -3.01
N ARG A 57 43.06 16.37 -3.62
CA ARG A 57 42.11 17.40 -3.12
C ARG A 57 40.73 16.84 -2.95
N ASP A 58 40.07 17.24 -1.90
CA ASP A 58 38.65 16.99 -1.67
C ASP A 58 37.86 18.23 -2.07
N GLU A 59 37.19 18.16 -3.21
CA GLU A 59 36.34 19.23 -3.77
C GLU A 59 34.86 18.91 -3.60
N SER A 60 34.52 17.96 -2.72
CA SER A 60 33.12 17.58 -2.47
C SER A 60 32.34 18.74 -1.87
N ASP A 61 31.11 18.95 -2.36
CA ASP A 61 30.20 19.99 -1.92
C ASP A 61 28.77 19.45 -1.71
N LYS A 62 27.80 20.35 -1.65
CA LYS A 62 26.36 20.00 -1.52
C LYS A 62 25.79 19.27 -2.74
N ASP A 63 26.43 19.41 -3.90
CA ASP A 63 25.94 18.83 -5.15
C ASP A 63 26.47 17.40 -5.34
N GLY A 64 27.53 17.00 -4.61
CA GLY A 64 28.03 15.63 -4.62
C GLY A 64 29.46 15.44 -4.13
N LEU A 65 29.89 14.18 -4.21
CA LEU A 65 31.25 13.79 -3.91
C LEU A 65 32.13 14.06 -5.13
N ARG A 66 33.25 14.77 -4.90
CA ARG A 66 34.28 15.02 -5.91
C ARG A 66 35.64 15.01 -5.24
N VAL A 67 36.41 13.97 -5.45
CA VAL A 67 37.81 13.91 -5.03
C VAL A 67 38.69 13.91 -6.26
N VAL A 68 39.62 14.85 -6.30
CA VAL A 68 40.56 15.06 -7.41
C VAL A 68 41.92 14.54 -7.03
N ILE A 69 42.48 13.62 -7.83
CA ILE A 69 43.83 13.10 -7.70
C ILE A 69 44.60 13.54 -8.92
N GLU A 70 45.52 14.48 -8.77
CA GLU A 70 46.35 14.96 -9.86
C GLU A 70 47.47 13.99 -10.18
N ILE A 71 47.63 13.67 -11.47
CA ILE A 71 48.60 12.71 -11.95
C ILE A 71 49.85 13.45 -12.45
N ARG A 72 51.01 12.87 -12.17
CA ARG A 72 52.29 13.40 -12.68
C ARG A 72 52.34 13.30 -14.21
N LYS A 73 52.84 14.34 -14.87
CA LYS A 73 52.91 14.38 -16.30
C LYS A 73 53.79 13.23 -16.83
N GLY A 74 53.21 12.44 -17.73
CA GLY A 74 53.85 11.28 -18.35
C GLY A 74 53.50 9.93 -17.72
N ASP A 75 52.79 9.93 -16.59
CA ASP A 75 52.27 8.70 -15.98
C ASP A 75 50.86 8.38 -16.54
N SER A 76 50.52 7.10 -16.63
CA SER A 76 49.23 6.64 -17.16
C SER A 76 48.17 6.66 -16.07
N ALA A 77 47.05 7.36 -16.33
CA ALA A 77 45.90 7.39 -15.45
C ALA A 77 45.30 6.00 -15.19
N ASP A 78 45.19 5.16 -16.21
CA ASP A 78 44.63 3.80 -16.11
C ASP A 78 45.47 2.89 -15.20
N VAL A 79 46.80 3.01 -15.26
CA VAL A 79 47.70 2.23 -14.40
C VAL A 79 47.56 2.68 -12.94
N LEU A 80 47.46 3.98 -12.70
CA LEU A 80 47.26 4.53 -11.39
C LEU A 80 45.91 4.11 -10.80
N GLU A 81 44.87 4.20 -11.58
CA GLU A 81 43.53 3.78 -11.21
C GLU A 81 43.48 2.31 -10.75
N ASN A 82 44.08 1.43 -11.56
CA ASN A 82 44.16 0.00 -11.23
C ASN A 82 44.95 -0.26 -9.95
N ASN A 83 46.04 0.48 -9.71
CA ASN A 83 46.82 0.39 -8.48
C ASN A 83 45.99 0.87 -7.25
N LEU A 84 45.22 1.94 -7.41
CA LEU A 84 44.36 2.44 -6.39
C LEU A 84 43.23 1.45 -6.05
N PHE A 85 42.60 0.81 -7.03
CA PHE A 85 41.62 -0.25 -6.79
C PHE A 85 42.26 -1.45 -6.07
N ALA A 86 43.49 -1.84 -6.43
CA ALA A 86 44.13 -3.00 -5.81
C ALA A 86 44.60 -2.77 -4.36
N GLN A 87 44.96 -1.52 -3.99
CA GLN A 87 45.65 -1.23 -2.73
C GLN A 87 44.85 -0.40 -1.76
N THR A 88 43.65 0.09 -2.14
CA THR A 88 42.82 0.99 -1.32
C THR A 88 41.38 0.52 -1.23
N GLN A 89 40.57 1.23 -0.45
CA GLN A 89 39.13 0.98 -0.33
C GLN A 89 38.30 1.52 -1.52
N LEU A 90 38.96 1.95 -2.62
CA LEU A 90 38.27 2.27 -3.87
C LEU A 90 37.64 1.04 -4.51
N GLU A 91 38.17 -0.15 -4.25
CA GLU A 91 37.49 -1.42 -4.46
C GLU A 91 37.36 -2.16 -3.12
N GLN A 92 36.18 -2.63 -2.80
CA GLN A 92 35.90 -3.38 -1.57
C GLN A 92 35.03 -4.58 -1.85
N SER A 93 35.36 -5.70 -1.20
CA SER A 93 34.49 -6.88 -1.18
C SER A 93 33.33 -6.67 -0.22
N PHE A 94 32.14 -7.01 -0.66
CA PHE A 94 30.92 -6.96 0.17
C PHE A 94 30.30 -8.35 0.25
N GLY A 95 30.15 -8.86 1.49
CA GLY A 95 29.48 -10.13 1.75
C GLY A 95 27.96 -9.98 1.73
N ILE A 96 27.31 -10.60 0.78
CA ILE A 96 25.85 -10.64 0.71
C ILE A 96 25.32 -11.59 1.77
N ASN A 97 24.36 -11.13 2.57
CA ASN A 97 23.62 -11.95 3.53
C ASN A 97 22.14 -11.55 3.50
N PHE A 98 21.33 -12.27 2.72
CA PHE A 98 19.88 -12.06 2.66
C PHE A 98 19.17 -12.97 3.67
N THR A 99 19.25 -12.61 4.94
CA THR A 99 18.46 -13.23 5.98
C THR A 99 17.23 -12.37 6.25
N VAL A 100 16.05 -12.92 6.02
CA VAL A 100 14.75 -12.24 6.17
C VAL A 100 13.85 -13.00 7.13
N LEU A 101 12.90 -12.28 7.75
CA LEU A 101 11.81 -12.89 8.50
C LEU A 101 10.69 -13.26 7.53
N SER A 102 10.51 -14.56 7.29
CA SER A 102 9.41 -15.11 6.51
C SER A 102 8.50 -15.93 7.40
N GLU A 103 7.24 -15.56 7.47
CA GLU A 103 6.22 -16.24 8.31
C GLU A 103 6.64 -16.32 9.80
N GLY A 104 7.35 -15.30 10.30
CA GLY A 104 7.83 -15.21 11.68
C GLY A 104 9.12 -15.99 11.98
N GLN A 105 9.73 -16.64 10.99
CA GLN A 105 11.00 -17.35 11.13
C GLN A 105 12.12 -16.71 10.30
N PRO A 106 13.34 -16.61 10.83
CA PRO A 106 14.50 -16.19 10.05
C PRO A 106 14.82 -17.24 8.99
N LYS A 107 14.89 -16.81 7.75
CA LYS A 107 15.22 -17.66 6.60
C LYS A 107 16.23 -16.97 5.71
N GLU A 108 17.24 -17.69 5.28
CA GLU A 108 18.12 -17.23 4.23
C GLU A 108 17.46 -17.44 2.87
N VAL A 109 17.35 -16.38 2.07
CA VAL A 109 16.64 -16.40 0.79
C VAL A 109 17.50 -15.73 -0.30
N ASN A 110 17.27 -16.09 -1.56
CA ASN A 110 17.82 -15.35 -2.69
C ASN A 110 16.90 -14.17 -3.06
N LEU A 111 17.35 -13.29 -3.96
CA LEU A 111 16.59 -12.11 -4.39
C LEU A 111 15.21 -12.47 -4.95
N LYS A 112 15.12 -13.53 -5.75
CA LYS A 112 13.85 -14.00 -6.34
C LYS A 112 12.87 -14.45 -5.26
N GLU A 113 13.34 -15.24 -4.30
CA GLU A 113 12.51 -15.72 -3.18
C GLU A 113 12.03 -14.57 -2.29
N MET A 114 12.88 -13.58 -2.05
CA MET A 114 12.53 -12.38 -1.29
C MET A 114 11.42 -11.59 -1.99
N LEU A 115 11.55 -11.36 -3.30
CA LEU A 115 10.52 -10.68 -4.10
C LEU A 115 9.20 -11.48 -4.13
N GLN A 116 9.28 -12.80 -4.27
CA GLN A 116 8.10 -13.68 -4.23
C GLN A 116 7.40 -13.63 -2.87
N ALA A 117 8.16 -13.66 -1.77
CA ALA A 117 7.61 -13.55 -0.42
C ALA A 117 6.93 -12.19 -0.20
N PHE A 118 7.54 -11.10 -0.68
CA PHE A 118 6.95 -9.76 -0.63
C PHE A 118 5.63 -9.70 -1.40
N VAL A 119 5.60 -10.17 -2.65
CA VAL A 119 4.38 -10.18 -3.47
C VAL A 119 3.28 -11.02 -2.83
N LYS A 120 3.61 -12.21 -2.32
CA LYS A 120 2.66 -13.06 -1.58
C LYS A 120 2.07 -12.32 -0.38
N HIS A 121 2.93 -11.71 0.44
CA HIS A 121 2.48 -10.94 1.59
C HIS A 121 1.56 -9.78 1.19
N ARG A 122 1.91 -9.03 0.15
CA ARG A 122 1.06 -7.92 -0.36
C ARG A 122 -0.30 -8.42 -0.81
N LYS A 123 -0.37 -9.51 -1.55
CA LYS A 123 -1.62 -10.14 -1.97
C LYS A 123 -2.48 -10.55 -0.77
N ASP A 124 -1.89 -11.16 0.25
CA ASP A 124 -2.60 -11.54 1.47
C ASP A 124 -3.19 -10.34 2.22
N ILE A 125 -2.41 -9.25 2.33
CA ILE A 125 -2.87 -8.01 2.96
C ILE A 125 -4.02 -7.37 2.18
N ILE A 126 -3.89 -7.25 0.86
CA ILE A 126 -4.95 -6.70 0.00
C ILE A 126 -6.22 -7.54 0.14
N THR A 127 -6.10 -8.86 0.08
CA THR A 127 -7.24 -9.77 0.24
C THR A 127 -7.94 -9.59 1.59
N LYS A 128 -7.19 -9.51 2.70
CA LYS A 128 -7.74 -9.29 4.04
C LYS A 128 -8.45 -7.95 4.15
N ARG A 129 -7.81 -6.88 3.66
CA ARG A 129 -8.38 -5.53 3.63
C ARG A 129 -9.67 -5.49 2.81
N THR A 130 -9.65 -6.03 1.59
CA THR A 130 -10.82 -6.06 0.70
C THR A 130 -11.99 -6.83 1.32
N LYS A 131 -11.72 -7.97 1.98
CA LYS A 131 -12.75 -8.73 2.72
C LYS A 131 -13.35 -7.93 3.88
N TYR A 132 -12.52 -7.18 4.61
CA TYR A 132 -12.98 -6.33 5.71
C TYR A 132 -13.84 -5.17 5.18
N ASP A 133 -13.38 -4.48 4.15
CA ASP A 133 -14.10 -3.36 3.54
C ASP A 133 -15.42 -3.82 2.91
N LEU A 134 -15.43 -4.99 2.27
CA LEU A 134 -16.63 -5.60 1.72
C LEU A 134 -17.66 -5.92 2.82
N LYS A 135 -17.20 -6.46 3.95
CA LYS A 135 -18.08 -6.71 5.10
C LYS A 135 -18.71 -5.41 5.58
N ARG A 136 -17.91 -4.37 5.82
CA ARG A 136 -18.41 -3.06 6.27
C ARG A 136 -19.39 -2.44 5.26
N ALA A 137 -19.08 -2.53 3.98
CA ALA A 137 -19.96 -2.01 2.92
C ALA A 137 -21.31 -2.75 2.90
N LYS A 138 -21.29 -4.08 3.04
CA LYS A 138 -22.53 -4.89 3.13
C LYS A 138 -23.33 -4.56 4.38
N ASP A 139 -22.71 -4.46 5.54
CA ASP A 139 -23.37 -4.13 6.80
C ASP A 139 -24.04 -2.73 6.70
N ARG A 140 -23.34 -1.74 6.15
CA ARG A 140 -23.89 -0.40 5.93
C ARG A 140 -25.00 -0.39 4.88
N GLY A 141 -24.79 -1.06 3.74
CA GLY A 141 -25.77 -1.20 2.68
C GLY A 141 -27.06 -1.83 3.17
N HIS A 142 -26.97 -2.86 4.01
CA HIS A 142 -28.10 -3.51 4.64
C HIS A 142 -28.93 -2.54 5.49
N VAL A 143 -28.27 -1.71 6.29
CA VAL A 143 -28.96 -0.68 7.11
C VAL A 143 -29.65 0.34 6.22
N VAL A 144 -28.96 0.90 5.22
CA VAL A 144 -29.52 1.91 4.30
C VAL A 144 -30.69 1.36 3.51
N GLU A 145 -30.59 0.11 3.05
CA GLU A 145 -31.68 -0.63 2.40
C GLU A 145 -32.95 -0.67 3.28
N GLY A 146 -32.80 -1.02 4.56
CA GLY A 146 -33.89 -1.02 5.52
C GLY A 146 -34.48 0.36 5.74
N LEU A 147 -33.67 1.41 5.80
CA LEU A 147 -34.14 2.79 5.94
C LEU A 147 -34.93 3.25 4.71
N MET A 148 -34.51 2.88 3.51
CA MET A 148 -35.24 3.18 2.26
C MET A 148 -36.63 2.50 2.22
N VAL A 149 -36.70 1.23 2.66
CA VAL A 149 -37.97 0.51 2.80
C VAL A 149 -38.86 1.19 3.83
N ALA A 150 -38.26 1.64 4.95
CA ALA A 150 -39.00 2.34 6.01
C ALA A 150 -39.62 3.66 5.51
N ILE A 151 -38.89 4.44 4.77
CA ILE A 151 -39.36 5.70 4.21
C ILE A 151 -40.51 5.47 3.21
N ALA A 152 -40.38 4.44 2.37
CA ALA A 152 -41.43 4.07 1.41
C ALA A 152 -42.75 3.59 2.12
N ASN A 153 -42.71 3.22 3.40
CA ASN A 153 -43.82 2.73 4.17
C ASN A 153 -44.01 3.52 5.47
N ILE A 154 -43.66 4.80 5.46
CA ILE A 154 -43.51 5.61 6.69
C ILE A 154 -44.77 5.71 7.56
N ASP A 155 -45.94 5.90 6.94
CA ASP A 155 -47.21 6.05 7.68
C ASP A 155 -47.55 4.80 8.48
N GLU A 156 -47.33 3.63 7.88
CA GLU A 156 -47.59 2.35 8.57
C GLU A 156 -46.56 2.09 9.68
N ILE A 157 -45.31 2.49 9.50
CA ILE A 157 -44.24 2.36 10.49
C ILE A 157 -44.55 3.27 11.70
N ILE A 158 -44.91 4.52 11.47
CA ILE A 158 -45.28 5.46 12.51
C ILE A 158 -46.51 4.92 13.30
N ALA A 159 -47.52 4.36 12.63
CA ALA A 159 -48.66 3.77 13.26
C ALA A 159 -48.29 2.61 14.19
N ILE A 160 -47.35 1.75 13.78
CA ILE A 160 -46.87 0.64 14.63
C ILE A 160 -46.10 1.18 15.84
N ILE A 161 -45.18 2.15 15.62
CA ILE A 161 -44.37 2.74 16.70
C ILE A 161 -45.31 3.38 17.77
N LYS A 162 -46.32 4.17 17.34
CA LYS A 162 -47.25 4.82 18.24
C LYS A 162 -48.12 3.82 19.05
N LYS A 163 -48.42 2.65 18.49
CA LYS A 163 -49.19 1.59 19.17
C LYS A 163 -48.32 0.75 20.13
N SER A 164 -47.03 0.79 20.01
CA SER A 164 -46.10 -0.01 20.81
C SER A 164 -45.77 0.70 22.12
N LYS A 165 -45.84 -0.04 23.25
CA LYS A 165 -45.51 0.49 24.58
C LYS A 165 -43.99 0.61 24.84
N ASP A 166 -43.19 -0.12 24.12
CA ASP A 166 -41.72 -0.24 24.29
C ASP A 166 -41.05 -0.33 22.93
N PRO A 167 -39.87 0.28 22.75
CA PRO A 167 -39.07 0.15 21.53
C PRO A 167 -38.76 -1.30 21.14
N LYS A 168 -38.57 -2.21 22.10
CA LYS A 168 -38.35 -3.64 21.85
C LYS A 168 -39.58 -4.30 21.21
N ILE A 169 -40.77 -3.96 21.68
CA ILE A 169 -42.02 -4.46 21.09
C ILE A 169 -42.22 -3.91 19.69
N ALA A 170 -41.90 -2.64 19.48
CA ALA A 170 -41.92 -2.02 18.15
C ALA A 170 -40.99 -2.71 17.19
N ALA A 171 -39.73 -2.98 17.58
CA ALA A 171 -38.77 -3.68 16.75
C ALA A 171 -39.27 -5.07 16.32
N VAL A 172 -39.82 -5.84 17.24
CA VAL A 172 -40.41 -7.17 16.94
C VAL A 172 -41.58 -7.05 15.98
N ALA A 173 -42.45 -6.04 16.16
CA ALA A 173 -43.59 -5.82 15.26
C ALA A 173 -43.12 -5.46 13.84
N LEU A 174 -42.10 -4.60 13.71
CA LEU A 174 -41.51 -4.23 12.44
C LEU A 174 -40.86 -5.42 11.67
N THR A 175 -40.20 -6.33 12.39
CA THR A 175 -39.58 -7.51 11.80
C THR A 175 -40.56 -8.62 11.44
N LYS A 176 -41.68 -8.71 12.10
CA LYS A 176 -42.76 -9.71 11.79
C LYS A 176 -43.53 -9.34 10.54
N LYS A 177 -43.71 -8.07 10.26
CA LYS A 177 -44.53 -7.58 9.14
C LYS A 177 -43.72 -7.67 7.83
N ILE A 178 -44.44 -7.91 6.72
CA ILE A 178 -43.91 -7.89 5.36
C ILE A 178 -44.23 -6.50 4.78
N TRP A 179 -43.21 -5.87 4.22
CA TRP A 179 -43.24 -4.50 3.71
C TRP A 179 -43.23 -4.46 2.18
N LYS A 180 -43.69 -3.38 1.59
CA LYS A 180 -43.49 -3.08 0.17
C LYS A 180 -42.03 -2.66 -0.03
N SER A 181 -41.37 -3.22 -1.07
CA SER A 181 -39.93 -2.95 -1.33
C SER A 181 -39.62 -1.51 -1.74
N GLY A 182 -40.58 -0.78 -2.31
CA GLY A 182 -40.38 0.59 -2.77
C GLY A 182 -39.25 0.73 -3.79
N PRO A 183 -38.45 1.81 -3.71
CA PRO A 183 -37.36 2.08 -4.66
C PRO A 183 -36.19 1.07 -4.59
N VAL A 184 -36.07 0.33 -3.50
CA VAL A 184 -35.01 -0.68 -3.26
C VAL A 184 -35.06 -1.79 -4.31
N GLU A 185 -36.26 -2.19 -4.79
CA GLU A 185 -36.41 -3.22 -5.81
C GLU A 185 -35.68 -2.86 -7.11
N ALA A 186 -35.82 -1.64 -7.57
CA ALA A 186 -35.19 -1.17 -8.82
C ALA A 186 -33.67 -1.15 -8.72
N LEU A 187 -33.14 -0.76 -7.57
CA LEU A 187 -31.70 -0.68 -7.32
C LEU A 187 -31.07 -2.07 -7.16
N LEU A 188 -31.69 -2.96 -6.43
CA LEU A 188 -31.20 -4.34 -6.23
C LEU A 188 -31.35 -5.24 -7.46
N LYS A 189 -32.28 -4.94 -8.38
CA LYS A 189 -32.38 -5.67 -9.66
C LYS A 189 -31.10 -5.58 -10.50
N LYS A 190 -30.36 -4.46 -10.38
CA LYS A 190 -29.10 -4.25 -11.13
C LYS A 190 -27.93 -5.07 -10.60
N VAL A 191 -27.95 -5.47 -9.31
CA VAL A 191 -26.79 -5.99 -8.60
C VAL A 191 -27.03 -7.37 -7.98
N GLY A 192 -28.32 -7.75 -7.88
CA GLY A 192 -28.76 -8.95 -7.20
C GLY A 192 -29.36 -8.69 -5.82
N SER A 193 -30.39 -9.41 -5.46
CA SER A 193 -31.15 -9.23 -4.20
C SER A 193 -30.31 -9.46 -2.93
N ASP A 194 -29.18 -10.12 -3.05
CA ASP A 194 -28.30 -10.48 -1.93
C ASP A 194 -27.01 -9.64 -1.88
N ALA A 195 -26.89 -8.63 -2.72
CA ALA A 195 -25.67 -7.81 -2.82
C ALA A 195 -25.27 -7.17 -1.50
N CYS A 196 -26.24 -6.62 -0.75
CA CYS A 196 -26.04 -5.96 0.54
C CYS A 196 -26.28 -6.88 1.75
N LYS A 197 -26.44 -8.19 1.55
CA LYS A 197 -26.70 -9.14 2.63
C LYS A 197 -25.43 -9.39 3.46
N PRO A 198 -25.44 -9.10 4.79
CA PRO A 198 -24.37 -9.49 5.68
C PRO A 198 -24.19 -11.02 5.74
N LYS A 199 -22.97 -11.50 5.99
CA LYS A 199 -22.73 -12.92 6.23
C LYS A 199 -23.47 -13.38 7.50
N GLY A 200 -24.23 -14.47 7.38
CA GLY A 200 -24.96 -15.04 8.51
C GLY A 200 -26.40 -14.54 8.67
N LEU A 201 -26.86 -13.60 7.85
CA LEU A 201 -28.25 -13.21 7.85
C LEU A 201 -29.13 -14.33 7.30
N SER A 202 -30.28 -14.60 7.98
CA SER A 202 -31.24 -15.63 7.55
C SER A 202 -31.70 -15.38 6.11
N LYS A 203 -31.84 -16.47 5.33
CA LYS A 203 -32.35 -16.43 3.94
C LYS A 203 -33.78 -15.87 3.82
N ASP A 204 -34.51 -15.84 4.93
CA ASP A 204 -35.88 -15.33 4.97
C ASP A 204 -36.01 -13.83 5.06
N LEU A 205 -34.92 -13.12 5.35
CA LEU A 205 -34.86 -11.68 5.48
C LEU A 205 -34.39 -11.00 4.18
N GLY A 206 -34.78 -9.74 4.01
CA GLY A 206 -34.44 -8.94 2.82
C GLY A 206 -35.51 -9.00 1.74
N LEU A 207 -35.11 -8.72 0.50
CA LEU A 207 -36.01 -8.63 -0.67
C LEU A 207 -36.39 -10.02 -1.19
N LYS A 208 -37.70 -10.26 -1.30
CA LYS A 208 -38.29 -11.44 -1.97
C LYS A 208 -39.36 -10.98 -2.97
N GLY A 209 -39.00 -10.88 -4.23
CA GLY A 209 -39.87 -10.30 -5.25
C GLY A 209 -40.18 -8.83 -4.92
N LYS A 210 -41.49 -8.49 -4.79
CA LYS A 210 -41.94 -7.15 -4.42
C LYS A 210 -42.11 -6.96 -2.90
N LYS A 211 -41.76 -7.95 -2.11
CA LYS A 211 -41.94 -7.99 -0.65
C LYS A 211 -40.60 -7.91 0.05
N TYR A 212 -40.55 -7.18 1.15
CA TYR A 212 -39.35 -7.02 1.97
C TYR A 212 -39.58 -7.39 3.42
N LYS A 213 -38.67 -8.15 4.02
CA LYS A 213 -38.71 -8.51 5.44
C LYS A 213 -37.51 -7.91 6.16
N LEU A 214 -37.79 -7.05 7.13
CA LEU A 214 -36.75 -6.34 7.88
C LEU A 214 -36.01 -7.26 8.84
N SER A 215 -34.73 -7.00 9.04
CA SER A 215 -33.91 -7.62 10.09
C SER A 215 -34.01 -6.84 11.39
N GLN A 216 -33.49 -7.42 12.49
CA GLN A 216 -33.46 -6.73 13.80
C GLN A 216 -32.58 -5.47 13.75
N ASP A 217 -31.46 -5.51 13.06
CA ASP A 217 -30.53 -4.37 12.94
C ASP A 217 -31.16 -3.24 12.14
N GLN A 218 -31.89 -3.56 11.08
CA GLN A 218 -32.69 -2.58 10.33
C GLN A 218 -33.80 -1.99 11.18
N ALA A 219 -34.52 -2.81 11.94
CA ALA A 219 -35.59 -2.32 12.84
C ALA A 219 -35.05 -1.38 13.91
N LYS A 220 -33.87 -1.66 14.49
CA LYS A 220 -33.22 -0.74 15.43
C LYS A 220 -32.85 0.58 14.76
N ALA A 221 -32.19 0.53 13.57
CA ALA A 221 -31.85 1.73 12.85
C ALA A 221 -33.06 2.60 12.46
N ILE A 222 -34.19 1.97 12.15
CA ILE A 222 -35.46 2.67 11.89
C ILE A 222 -35.98 3.38 13.14
N LEU A 223 -35.92 2.74 14.31
CA LEU A 223 -36.36 3.35 15.57
C LEU A 223 -35.46 4.51 16.04
N GLU A 224 -34.18 4.49 15.65
CA GLU A 224 -33.20 5.55 15.92
C GLU A 224 -33.25 6.70 14.89
N LEU A 225 -34.12 6.59 13.88
CA LEU A 225 -34.23 7.56 12.80
C LEU A 225 -34.81 8.88 13.31
N ARG A 226 -34.08 9.99 13.10
CA ARG A 226 -34.58 11.32 13.48
C ARG A 226 -35.62 11.80 12.47
N LEU A 227 -36.65 12.47 12.95
CA LEU A 227 -37.75 13.01 12.13
C LEU A 227 -37.25 13.91 10.98
N GLY A 228 -36.18 14.68 11.18
CA GLY A 228 -35.60 15.51 10.14
C GLY A 228 -35.06 14.74 8.93
N ARG A 229 -34.81 13.41 9.06
CA ARG A 229 -34.38 12.55 7.93
C ARG A 229 -35.54 12.02 7.06
N LEU A 230 -36.78 12.46 7.34
CA LEU A 230 -37.94 12.08 6.55
C LEU A 230 -38.25 13.06 5.41
N THR A 231 -37.45 14.10 5.25
CA THR A 231 -37.63 15.10 4.18
C THR A 231 -37.25 14.51 2.79
N GLY A 232 -37.86 15.07 1.73
CA GLY A 232 -37.58 14.60 0.34
C GLY A 232 -36.10 14.66 -0.04
N LEU A 233 -35.38 15.68 0.42
CA LEU A 233 -33.92 15.83 0.19
C LEU A 233 -33.11 14.67 0.82
N GLU A 234 -33.49 14.24 2.00
CA GLU A 234 -32.83 13.12 2.70
C GLU A 234 -33.13 11.76 2.03
N GLN A 235 -34.32 11.63 1.41
CA GLN A 235 -34.62 10.43 0.61
C GLN A 235 -33.70 10.32 -0.63
N GLU A 236 -33.43 11.44 -1.28
CA GLU A 236 -32.47 11.49 -2.39
C GLU A 236 -31.06 11.18 -1.93
N ASN A 237 -30.63 11.72 -0.79
CA ASN A 237 -29.32 11.45 -0.19
C ASN A 237 -29.14 9.96 0.16
N LEU A 238 -30.15 9.32 0.76
CA LEU A 238 -30.11 7.88 1.03
C LEU A 238 -30.06 7.02 -0.24
N SER A 239 -30.76 7.44 -1.30
CA SER A 239 -30.72 6.78 -2.59
C SER A 239 -29.33 6.88 -3.26
N LYS A 240 -28.70 8.05 -3.17
CA LYS A 240 -27.31 8.25 -3.63
C LYS A 240 -26.32 7.43 -2.80
N GLU A 241 -26.41 7.51 -1.46
CA GLU A 241 -25.57 6.73 -0.56
C GLU A 241 -25.68 5.22 -0.87
N PHE A 242 -26.88 4.72 -1.10
CA PHE A 242 -27.10 3.33 -1.44
C PHE A 242 -26.43 2.95 -2.76
N SER A 243 -26.58 3.79 -3.79
CA SER A 243 -25.94 3.56 -5.10
C SER A 243 -24.41 3.49 -4.99
N GLU A 244 -23.81 4.43 -4.25
CA GLU A 244 -22.35 4.46 -4.00
C GLU A 244 -21.86 3.20 -3.25
N ILE A 245 -22.63 2.75 -2.24
CA ILE A 245 -22.31 1.54 -1.49
C ILE A 245 -22.37 0.32 -2.41
N VAL A 246 -23.38 0.24 -3.27
CA VAL A 246 -23.56 -0.86 -4.23
C VAL A 246 -22.39 -0.91 -5.22
N GLU A 247 -22.00 0.22 -5.79
CA GLU A 247 -20.85 0.32 -6.69
C GLU A 247 -19.55 -0.11 -5.99
N LYS A 248 -19.37 0.32 -4.74
CA LYS A 248 -18.23 -0.09 -3.91
C LYS A 248 -18.22 -1.59 -3.66
N ILE A 249 -19.37 -2.21 -3.38
CA ILE A 249 -19.49 -3.67 -3.18
C ILE A 249 -19.08 -4.41 -4.45
N ILE A 250 -19.55 -3.96 -5.63
CA ILE A 250 -19.19 -4.57 -6.92
C ILE A 250 -17.67 -4.47 -7.16
N GLY A 251 -17.08 -3.29 -6.95
CA GLY A 251 -15.65 -3.08 -7.10
C GLY A 251 -14.81 -3.99 -6.19
N LEU A 252 -15.22 -4.09 -4.91
CA LEU A 252 -14.54 -4.94 -3.94
C LEU A 252 -14.71 -6.45 -4.24
N GLN A 253 -15.86 -6.87 -4.77
CA GLN A 253 -16.07 -8.24 -5.21
C GLN A 253 -15.20 -8.58 -6.42
N LYS A 254 -15.12 -7.67 -7.40
CA LYS A 254 -14.27 -7.85 -8.57
C LYS A 254 -12.80 -8.07 -8.18
N ILE A 255 -12.26 -7.31 -7.22
CA ILE A 255 -10.90 -7.50 -6.72
C ILE A 255 -10.70 -8.89 -6.09
N LEU A 256 -11.72 -9.46 -5.43
CA LEU A 256 -11.62 -10.78 -4.79
C LEU A 256 -11.74 -11.94 -5.77
N ASP A 257 -12.51 -11.76 -6.85
CA ASP A 257 -12.82 -12.80 -7.83
C ASP A 257 -11.77 -12.86 -8.95
N ASP A 258 -11.13 -11.74 -9.25
CA ASP A 258 -10.14 -11.62 -10.31
C ASP A 258 -8.70 -11.66 -9.74
N LYS A 259 -8.00 -12.75 -10.04
CA LYS A 259 -6.59 -12.95 -9.63
C LYS A 259 -5.60 -12.02 -10.33
N GLU A 260 -5.98 -11.44 -11.47
CA GLU A 260 -5.12 -10.49 -12.20
C GLU A 260 -5.20 -9.07 -11.63
N THR A 261 -6.33 -8.73 -11.01
CA THR A 261 -6.55 -7.43 -10.37
C THR A 261 -5.92 -7.36 -8.96
N LEU A 262 -5.52 -8.48 -8.41
CA LEU A 262 -4.89 -8.67 -7.10
C LEU A 262 -3.36 -8.65 -7.22
#